data_6db291bd79c2f97c0b12e66883468463
#
_entry.id   6db291bd79c2f97c0b12e66883468463
#
_cell.length_a   1.000
_cell.length_b   1.000
_cell.length_c   1.000
_cell.angle_alpha   90.00
_cell.angle_beta   90.00
_cell.angle_gamma   90.00
#
_symmetry.space_group_name_H-M   'P 1'
#
loop_
_entity.id
_entity.type
_entity.pdbx_description
1 polymer ?
#
loop_
_entity_poly.entity_id
_entity_poly.type
_entity_poly.pdbx_seq_one_letter_code
_entity_poly.pdbx_strand_id
1 'polypeptide(L)'
;MTELTPSAINGQAAQTKAAAVKTATRTATGMAAQGLYDPRNEHDACGVGFIVNMKGVKSHQIVKDGLAVLENLTPRGAVGADPLVGDGAGVLVQLPDRFFREEMAAQGIELPAAGQYGVGHWFMPQDAALRAHIEDIIAESAQSEGLPLIGFRDVPVDNSSLSKAPDIVASEPFHRQVFIGRTPDITDDEEYEARLYLLRKVISGRIYAENDNKDIGAYCVSLSARTLVYKGMFLAYQVGAYYKDLSDPRFETALILVHQRFSTNTFPSWKLAHPYRMVAHNGEINTCLLYTSDAADE
;
A
#
# COMPACT_ATOMS: atom_id res chain seq x y z
N MET A 1 -46.43 15.97 56.20
CA MET A 1 -46.55 14.49 56.06
C MET A 1 -47.06 14.22 54.67
N THR A 2 -46.21 13.84 53.79
CA THR A 2 -46.57 13.16 52.53
C THR A 2 -45.23 12.62 51.99
N GLU A 3 -45.07 11.29 52.09
CA GLU A 3 -43.91 10.57 51.63
C GLU A 3 -43.87 10.55 50.09
N LEU A 4 -42.71 10.84 49.52
CA LEU A 4 -42.40 10.59 48.13
C LEU A 4 -41.53 9.34 47.99
N THR A 5 -42.08 8.30 47.42
CA THR A 5 -41.41 7.06 47.04
C THR A 5 -40.50 7.31 45.84
N PRO A 6 -39.28 6.70 45.79
CA PRO A 6 -38.40 6.80 44.62
C PRO A 6 -38.83 5.82 43.52
N SER A 7 -39.06 6.35 42.34
CA SER A 7 -39.30 5.61 41.11
C SER A 7 -38.03 4.88 40.68
N ALA A 8 -38.14 3.58 40.47
CA ALA A 8 -37.07 2.74 39.92
C ALA A 8 -36.81 3.06 38.44
N ILE A 9 -35.61 3.54 38.13
CA ILE A 9 -35.12 3.66 36.76
C ILE A 9 -34.54 2.30 36.38
N ASN A 10 -35.27 1.57 35.56
CA ASN A 10 -34.79 0.37 34.88
C ASN A 10 -33.79 0.78 33.81
N GLY A 11 -32.51 0.67 34.12
CA GLY A 11 -31.43 0.73 33.15
C GLY A 11 -31.29 -0.63 32.45
N GLN A 12 -31.88 -0.79 31.28
CA GLN A 12 -31.53 -1.90 30.40
C GLN A 12 -30.12 -1.65 29.85
N ALA A 13 -29.14 -2.37 30.42
CA ALA A 13 -27.82 -2.47 29.85
C ALA A 13 -27.94 -3.22 28.51
N ALA A 14 -27.70 -2.51 27.42
CA ALA A 14 -27.51 -3.11 26.11
C ALA A 14 -26.25 -3.98 26.15
N GLN A 15 -26.44 -5.28 26.29
CA GLN A 15 -25.36 -6.26 26.05
C GLN A 15 -25.11 -6.32 24.56
N THR A 16 -24.10 -5.58 24.12
CA THR A 16 -23.50 -5.75 22.79
C THR A 16 -22.88 -7.15 22.77
N LYS A 17 -23.53 -8.07 22.05
CA LYS A 17 -22.93 -9.36 21.71
C LYS A 17 -21.71 -9.10 20.82
N ALA A 18 -20.52 -9.12 21.41
CA ALA A 18 -19.29 -9.32 20.66
C ALA A 18 -19.39 -10.71 20.01
N ALA A 19 -19.56 -10.72 18.69
CA ALA A 19 -19.48 -11.95 17.92
C ALA A 19 -18.05 -12.48 18.06
N ALA A 20 -17.90 -13.59 18.79
CA ALA A 20 -16.65 -14.31 18.86
C ALA A 20 -16.32 -14.79 17.45
N VAL A 21 -15.37 -14.12 16.81
CA VAL A 21 -14.70 -14.61 15.60
C VAL A 21 -14.03 -15.92 16.02
N LYS A 22 -14.59 -17.05 15.57
CA LYS A 22 -13.93 -18.34 15.68
C LYS A 22 -12.67 -18.27 14.82
N THR A 23 -11.55 -17.94 15.45
CA THR A 23 -10.22 -18.11 14.86
C THR A 23 -10.10 -19.60 14.56
N ALA A 24 -10.11 -19.96 13.27
CA ALA A 24 -9.78 -21.30 12.84
C ALA A 24 -8.29 -21.49 13.18
N THR A 25 -8.04 -22.12 14.32
CA THR A 25 -6.69 -22.54 14.71
C THR A 25 -6.23 -23.58 13.69
N ARG A 26 -5.49 -23.14 12.67
CA ARG A 26 -4.67 -24.05 11.88
C ARG A 26 -3.66 -24.65 12.85
N THR A 27 -3.89 -25.89 13.23
CA THR A 27 -2.89 -26.68 13.93
C THR A 27 -1.65 -26.75 13.05
N ALA A 28 -0.63 -25.97 13.41
CA ALA A 28 0.68 -26.08 12.82
C ALA A 28 1.15 -27.52 13.01
N THR A 29 1.43 -28.17 11.89
CA THR A 29 2.27 -29.37 11.75
C THR A 29 2.41 -30.24 12.99
N GLY A 30 1.44 -31.07 13.29
CA GLY A 30 1.59 -32.36 13.99
C GLY A 30 2.54 -32.51 15.19
N MET A 31 3.17 -31.45 15.67
CA MET A 31 4.04 -31.49 16.85
C MET A 31 3.22 -31.50 18.13
N ALA A 32 3.49 -32.47 19.00
CA ALA A 32 2.91 -32.54 20.32
C ALA A 32 3.51 -31.48 21.25
N ALA A 33 2.77 -31.04 22.27
CA ALA A 33 3.31 -30.19 23.32
C ALA A 33 4.54 -30.85 23.96
N GLN A 34 5.65 -30.12 24.08
CA GLN A 34 6.90 -30.62 24.62
C GLN A 34 7.65 -29.54 25.40
N GLY A 35 7.95 -29.76 26.64
CA GLY A 35 8.60 -28.79 27.52
C GLY A 35 7.75 -27.52 27.67
N LEU A 36 8.28 -26.37 27.31
CA LEU A 36 7.58 -25.08 27.30
C LEU A 36 6.80 -24.83 26.01
N TYR A 37 6.96 -25.69 25.00
CA TYR A 37 6.24 -25.58 23.75
C TYR A 37 4.85 -26.19 23.86
N ASP A 38 3.84 -25.39 23.53
CA ASP A 38 2.45 -25.83 23.39
C ASP A 38 1.90 -25.27 22.06
N PRO A 39 1.52 -26.13 21.10
CA PRO A 39 1.03 -25.67 19.79
C PRO A 39 -0.25 -24.82 19.88
N ARG A 40 -0.96 -24.83 21.02
CA ARG A 40 -2.10 -23.95 21.26
C ARG A 40 -1.69 -22.48 21.46
N ASN A 41 -0.43 -22.25 21.84
CA ASN A 41 0.14 -20.91 22.02
C ASN A 41 0.88 -20.42 20.79
N GLU A 42 0.91 -21.22 19.72
CA GLU A 42 1.56 -20.81 18.48
C GLU A 42 0.65 -19.85 17.73
N HIS A 43 1.15 -18.64 17.52
CA HIS A 43 0.48 -17.58 16.78
C HIS A 43 1.38 -17.12 15.64
N ASP A 44 0.78 -16.94 14.45
CA ASP A 44 1.51 -16.34 13.33
C ASP A 44 2.05 -14.95 13.73
N ALA A 45 3.37 -14.81 13.63
CA ALA A 45 4.05 -13.58 13.99
C ALA A 45 4.27 -12.65 12.78
N CYS A 46 3.85 -13.07 11.59
CA CYS A 46 4.06 -12.35 10.33
C CYS A 46 2.94 -11.32 10.08
N GLY A 47 3.31 -10.10 9.64
CA GLY A 47 2.37 -9.08 9.16
C GLY A 47 2.22 -9.08 7.65
N VAL A 48 2.57 -10.17 6.97
CA VAL A 48 2.48 -10.35 5.52
C VAL A 48 1.47 -11.45 5.21
N GLY A 49 0.63 -11.22 4.21
CA GLY A 49 -0.28 -12.21 3.67
C GLY A 49 -0.41 -12.07 2.16
N PHE A 50 -0.87 -13.10 1.48
CA PHE A 50 -1.17 -13.01 0.06
C PHE A 50 -2.29 -13.97 -0.32
N ILE A 51 -3.00 -13.61 -1.40
CA ILE A 51 -3.98 -14.46 -2.07
C ILE A 51 -3.62 -14.50 -3.53
N VAL A 52 -3.64 -15.69 -4.12
CA VAL A 52 -3.37 -15.88 -5.54
C VAL A 52 -4.35 -16.87 -6.16
N ASN A 53 -4.88 -16.54 -7.33
CA ASN A 53 -5.58 -17.48 -8.17
C ASN A 53 -4.57 -18.21 -9.07
N MET A 54 -4.32 -19.49 -8.80
CA MET A 54 -3.31 -20.30 -9.51
C MET A 54 -3.57 -20.42 -11.02
N LYS A 55 -4.80 -20.18 -11.48
CA LYS A 55 -5.17 -20.19 -12.89
C LYS A 55 -5.07 -18.80 -13.54
N GLY A 56 -4.64 -17.79 -12.79
CA GLY A 56 -4.50 -16.42 -13.30
C GLY A 56 -5.83 -15.69 -13.54
N VAL A 57 -6.96 -16.23 -13.10
CA VAL A 57 -8.27 -15.60 -13.27
C VAL A 57 -8.38 -14.40 -12.34
N LYS A 58 -8.48 -13.21 -12.92
CA LYS A 58 -8.63 -11.95 -12.19
C LYS A 58 -10.06 -11.79 -11.67
N SER A 59 -10.21 -11.24 -10.47
CA SER A 59 -11.50 -10.86 -9.92
C SER A 59 -11.34 -9.77 -8.86
N HIS A 60 -12.38 -8.97 -8.68
CA HIS A 60 -12.45 -8.00 -7.57
C HIS A 60 -12.61 -8.70 -6.21
N GLN A 61 -13.11 -9.95 -6.19
CA GLN A 61 -13.23 -10.72 -4.94
C GLN A 61 -11.86 -10.95 -4.29
N ILE A 62 -10.80 -11.16 -5.09
CA ILE A 62 -9.43 -11.32 -4.57
C ILE A 62 -8.96 -10.03 -3.88
N VAL A 63 -9.35 -8.85 -4.37
CA VAL A 63 -9.06 -7.57 -3.69
C VAL A 63 -9.74 -7.51 -2.34
N LYS A 64 -11.04 -7.83 -2.27
CA LYS A 64 -11.82 -7.87 -1.03
C LYS A 64 -11.25 -8.84 -0.01
N ASP A 65 -10.92 -10.04 -0.46
CA ASP A 65 -10.35 -11.08 0.38
C ASP A 65 -8.97 -10.67 0.91
N GLY A 66 -8.14 -10.03 0.06
CA GLY A 66 -6.85 -9.48 0.47
C GLY A 66 -6.97 -8.37 1.51
N LEU A 67 -7.92 -7.46 1.35
CA LEU A 67 -8.20 -6.43 2.36
C LEU A 67 -8.69 -7.06 3.67
N ALA A 68 -9.52 -8.10 3.62
CA ALA A 68 -9.94 -8.85 4.80
C ALA A 68 -8.75 -9.55 5.49
N VAL A 69 -7.80 -10.12 4.72
CA VAL A 69 -6.55 -10.66 5.29
C VAL A 69 -5.76 -9.56 5.98
N LEU A 70 -5.63 -8.38 5.36
CA LEU A 70 -4.95 -7.24 5.94
C LEU A 70 -5.59 -6.81 7.28
N GLU A 71 -6.90 -6.72 7.35
CA GLU A 71 -7.64 -6.42 8.57
C GLU A 71 -7.44 -7.47 9.67
N ASN A 72 -7.39 -8.75 9.31
CA ASN A 72 -7.09 -9.83 10.25
C ASN A 72 -5.65 -9.77 10.80
N LEU A 73 -4.75 -9.08 10.11
CA LEU A 73 -3.39 -8.81 10.57
C LEU A 73 -3.29 -7.60 11.53
N THR A 74 -4.39 -6.91 11.83
CA THR A 74 -4.41 -5.74 12.74
C THR A 74 -3.63 -5.94 14.05
N PRO A 75 -3.67 -7.11 14.72
CA PRO A 75 -2.87 -7.33 15.92
C PRO A 75 -1.35 -7.26 15.70
N ARG A 76 -0.90 -7.25 14.45
CA ARG A 76 0.51 -7.15 14.06
C ARG A 76 0.96 -5.72 13.80
N GLY A 77 0.01 -4.79 13.60
CA GLY A 77 0.28 -3.36 13.43
C GLY A 77 0.60 -2.67 14.75
N ALA A 78 1.36 -1.58 14.68
CA ALA A 78 1.51 -0.67 15.80
C ALA A 78 0.58 0.55 15.60
N VAL A 79 0.14 1.09 16.72
CA VAL A 79 -0.69 2.29 16.80
C VAL A 79 0.12 3.36 17.50
N GLY A 80 0.13 4.57 16.97
CA GLY A 80 0.79 5.71 17.59
C GLY A 80 0.08 6.19 18.86
N ALA A 81 0.53 7.30 19.39
CA ALA A 81 -0.16 7.97 20.51
C ALA A 81 -1.59 8.41 20.12
N ASP A 82 -1.80 8.75 18.85
CA ASP A 82 -3.12 8.94 18.27
C ASP A 82 -3.63 7.59 17.74
N PRO A 83 -4.82 7.12 18.20
CA PRO A 83 -5.39 5.82 17.79
C PRO A 83 -5.70 5.68 16.30
N LEU A 84 -5.73 6.79 15.55
CA LEU A 84 -5.97 6.81 14.10
C LEU A 84 -4.68 6.83 13.27
N VAL A 85 -3.51 6.81 13.92
CA VAL A 85 -2.21 6.81 13.25
C VAL A 85 -1.60 5.42 13.30
N GLY A 86 -1.51 4.78 12.13
CA GLY A 86 -0.83 3.50 11.96
C GLY A 86 0.65 3.67 11.63
N ASP A 87 1.43 2.62 11.85
CA ASP A 87 2.85 2.56 11.50
C ASP A 87 3.11 2.16 10.04
N GLY A 88 2.07 1.79 9.32
CA GLY A 88 2.12 1.51 7.89
C GLY A 88 1.37 0.25 7.49
N ALA A 89 0.63 0.34 6.39
CA ALA A 89 -0.01 -0.78 5.76
C ALA A 89 -0.13 -0.56 4.25
N GLY A 90 -0.30 -1.64 3.50
CA GLY A 90 -0.47 -1.53 2.06
C GLY A 90 -0.71 -2.86 1.37
N VAL A 91 -0.94 -2.75 0.07
CA VAL A 91 -1.22 -3.87 -0.82
C VAL A 91 -0.41 -3.74 -2.11
N LEU A 92 0.02 -4.88 -2.64
CA LEU A 92 0.55 -5.00 -3.99
C LEU A 92 -0.43 -5.88 -4.78
N VAL A 93 -0.81 -5.42 -5.97
CA VAL A 93 -1.73 -6.11 -6.88
C VAL A 93 -1.14 -6.17 -8.28
N GLN A 94 -1.65 -7.05 -9.14
CA GLN A 94 -1.39 -6.95 -10.58
C GLN A 94 -2.10 -5.73 -11.16
N LEU A 95 -1.58 -5.18 -12.27
CA LEU A 95 -2.23 -4.05 -12.94
C LEU A 95 -3.67 -4.41 -13.33
N PRO A 96 -4.67 -3.64 -12.86
CA PRO A 96 -6.07 -3.82 -13.21
C PRO A 96 -6.36 -3.16 -14.57
N ASP A 97 -5.98 -3.80 -15.68
CA ASP A 97 -6.03 -3.24 -17.03
C ASP A 97 -7.42 -2.72 -17.40
N ARG A 98 -8.48 -3.49 -17.13
CA ARG A 98 -9.86 -3.08 -17.43
C ARG A 98 -10.21 -1.76 -16.73
N PHE A 99 -9.88 -1.64 -15.44
CA PHE A 99 -10.12 -0.45 -14.65
C PHE A 99 -9.40 0.76 -15.24
N PHE A 100 -8.10 0.65 -15.48
CA PHE A 100 -7.31 1.77 -16.02
C PHE A 100 -7.73 2.16 -17.43
N ARG A 101 -8.08 1.20 -18.26
CA ARG A 101 -8.55 1.46 -19.62
C ARG A 101 -9.81 2.32 -19.62
N GLU A 102 -10.77 2.00 -18.77
CA GLU A 102 -12.01 2.75 -18.65
C GLU A 102 -11.78 4.14 -17.97
N GLU A 103 -10.93 4.22 -16.95
CA GLU A 103 -10.59 5.49 -16.30
C GLU A 103 -9.85 6.46 -17.23
N MET A 104 -8.89 5.96 -18.01
CA MET A 104 -8.14 6.80 -18.94
C MET A 104 -8.99 7.18 -20.17
N ALA A 105 -9.84 6.29 -20.65
CA ALA A 105 -10.80 6.61 -21.72
C ALA A 105 -11.78 7.73 -21.32
N ALA A 106 -12.19 7.78 -20.04
CA ALA A 106 -13.01 8.88 -19.54
C ALA A 106 -12.29 10.24 -19.56
N GLN A 107 -10.95 10.25 -19.63
CA GLN A 107 -10.11 11.44 -19.81
C GLN A 107 -9.74 11.68 -21.29
N GLY A 108 -10.29 10.90 -22.22
CA GLY A 108 -9.97 10.98 -23.66
C GLY A 108 -8.63 10.34 -24.04
N ILE A 109 -8.05 9.52 -23.16
CA ILE A 109 -6.76 8.85 -23.38
C ILE A 109 -7.00 7.36 -23.62
N GLU A 110 -6.59 6.87 -24.77
CA GLU A 110 -6.66 5.46 -25.13
C GLU A 110 -5.36 4.74 -24.71
N LEU A 111 -5.48 3.71 -23.85
CA LEU A 111 -4.33 2.92 -23.43
C LEU A 111 -4.01 1.84 -24.48
N PRO A 112 -2.71 1.54 -24.73
CA PRO A 112 -2.29 0.40 -25.55
C PRO A 112 -2.77 -0.94 -24.94
N ALA A 113 -2.54 -2.04 -25.61
CA ALA A 113 -2.87 -3.37 -25.09
C ALA A 113 -2.19 -3.64 -23.73
N ALA A 114 -2.78 -4.54 -22.94
CA ALA A 114 -2.21 -4.98 -21.68
C ALA A 114 -0.76 -5.48 -21.88
N GLY A 115 0.17 -5.09 -20.99
CA GLY A 115 1.59 -5.37 -21.13
C GLY A 115 2.36 -4.40 -22.05
N GLN A 116 1.65 -3.53 -22.78
CA GLN A 116 2.28 -2.50 -23.63
C GLN A 116 2.34 -1.11 -22.94
N TYR A 117 1.98 -1.06 -21.67
CA TYR A 117 2.16 0.13 -20.82
C TYR A 117 2.46 -0.27 -19.38
N GLY A 118 3.19 0.59 -18.69
CA GLY A 118 3.44 0.50 -17.25
C GLY A 118 2.73 1.62 -16.52
N VAL A 119 2.43 1.39 -15.24
CA VAL A 119 1.82 2.40 -14.36
C VAL A 119 2.74 2.68 -13.19
N GLY A 120 3.04 3.97 -12.99
CA GLY A 120 3.73 4.48 -11.82
C GLY A 120 2.75 5.05 -10.82
N HIS A 121 2.86 4.67 -9.55
CA HIS A 121 2.18 5.36 -8.45
C HIS A 121 3.19 6.23 -7.73
N TRP A 122 2.87 7.52 -7.59
CA TRP A 122 3.73 8.52 -6.99
C TRP A 122 3.06 9.19 -5.81
N PHE A 123 3.81 9.34 -4.74
CA PHE A 123 3.55 10.34 -3.72
C PHE A 123 4.16 11.66 -4.19
N MET A 124 3.39 12.71 -4.14
CA MET A 124 3.79 14.05 -4.55
C MET A 124 3.47 15.09 -3.49
N PRO A 125 4.17 16.23 -3.48
CA PRO A 125 3.87 17.32 -2.55
C PRO A 125 2.46 17.89 -2.78
N GLN A 126 1.88 18.50 -1.76
CA GLN A 126 0.57 19.17 -1.83
C GLN A 126 0.61 20.48 -2.63
N ASP A 127 1.79 21.07 -2.80
CA ASP A 127 1.98 22.28 -3.61
C ASP A 127 1.80 21.99 -5.10
N ALA A 128 0.86 22.67 -5.75
CA ALA A 128 0.49 22.42 -7.14
C ALA A 128 1.60 22.83 -8.13
N ALA A 129 2.36 23.88 -7.84
CA ALA A 129 3.43 24.34 -8.72
C ALA A 129 4.62 23.35 -8.67
N LEU A 130 4.93 22.86 -7.47
CA LEU A 130 5.95 21.84 -7.30
C LEU A 130 5.54 20.51 -7.94
N ARG A 131 4.26 20.13 -7.87
CA ARG A 131 3.76 18.95 -8.61
C ARG A 131 3.94 19.09 -10.11
N ALA A 132 3.55 20.24 -10.68
CA ALA A 132 3.71 20.49 -12.11
C ALA A 132 5.18 20.38 -12.54
N HIS A 133 6.08 20.94 -11.77
CA HIS A 133 7.52 20.81 -12.03
C HIS A 133 7.99 19.35 -11.99
N ILE A 134 7.51 18.56 -11.04
CA ILE A 134 7.82 17.12 -10.98
C ILE A 134 7.25 16.37 -12.19
N GLU A 135 6.06 16.74 -12.65
CA GLU A 135 5.44 16.16 -13.85
C GLU A 135 6.27 16.49 -15.12
N ASP A 136 6.82 17.69 -15.20
CA ASP A 136 7.75 18.06 -16.27
C ASP A 136 9.03 17.22 -16.22
N ILE A 137 9.63 17.04 -15.04
CA ILE A 137 10.79 16.14 -14.86
C ILE A 137 10.47 14.71 -15.31
N ILE A 138 9.28 14.20 -14.97
CA ILE A 138 8.83 12.87 -15.39
C ILE A 138 8.72 12.80 -16.92
N ALA A 139 8.08 13.79 -17.54
CA ALA A 139 7.88 13.84 -18.98
C ALA A 139 9.21 13.92 -19.76
N GLU A 140 10.09 14.80 -19.36
CA GLU A 140 11.42 14.96 -19.97
C GLU A 140 12.29 13.69 -19.76
N SER A 141 12.23 13.08 -18.58
CA SER A 141 12.97 11.85 -18.32
C SER A 141 12.44 10.68 -19.15
N ALA A 142 11.12 10.54 -19.28
CA ALA A 142 10.52 9.53 -20.13
C ALA A 142 10.95 9.74 -21.61
N GLN A 143 10.94 10.97 -22.08
CA GLN A 143 11.40 11.31 -23.42
C GLN A 143 12.90 10.99 -23.61
N SER A 144 13.76 11.33 -22.65
CA SER A 144 15.20 11.06 -22.74
C SER A 144 15.54 9.56 -22.74
N GLU A 145 14.74 8.75 -22.05
CA GLU A 145 14.86 7.28 -22.01
C GLU A 145 14.16 6.60 -23.21
N GLY A 146 13.54 7.38 -24.12
CA GLY A 146 12.85 6.88 -25.29
C GLY A 146 11.55 6.14 -24.98
N LEU A 147 10.93 6.39 -23.83
CA LEU A 147 9.66 5.78 -23.42
C LEU A 147 8.53 6.82 -23.54
N PRO A 148 7.44 6.53 -24.27
CA PRO A 148 6.36 7.48 -24.42
C PRO A 148 5.57 7.68 -23.12
N LEU A 149 5.46 8.93 -22.67
CA LEU A 149 4.49 9.30 -21.64
C LEU A 149 3.09 9.31 -22.26
N ILE A 150 2.19 8.47 -21.72
CA ILE A 150 0.79 8.38 -22.18
C ILE A 150 -0.07 9.42 -21.46
N GLY A 151 0.12 9.58 -20.16
CA GLY A 151 -0.66 10.54 -19.38
C GLY A 151 -0.54 10.36 -17.88
N PHE A 152 -1.33 11.16 -17.18
CA PHE A 152 -1.40 11.18 -15.73
C PHE A 152 -2.84 10.93 -15.26
N ARG A 153 -2.98 10.41 -14.05
CA ARG A 153 -4.27 10.25 -13.36
C ARG A 153 -4.12 10.59 -11.88
N ASP A 154 -5.05 11.37 -11.34
CA ASP A 154 -5.17 11.56 -9.91
C ASP A 154 -5.80 10.31 -9.29
N VAL A 155 -5.22 9.82 -8.20
CA VAL A 155 -5.80 8.71 -7.45
C VAL A 155 -6.85 9.28 -6.49
N PRO A 156 -8.13 8.89 -6.63
CA PRO A 156 -9.16 9.38 -5.71
C PRO A 156 -8.99 8.76 -4.33
N VAL A 157 -8.89 9.62 -3.32
CA VAL A 157 -8.70 9.22 -1.91
C VAL A 157 -9.79 9.75 -1.01
N ASP A 158 -9.99 9.07 0.13
CA ASP A 158 -10.87 9.52 1.21
C ASP A 158 -10.11 9.50 2.53
N ASN A 159 -9.68 10.66 2.97
CA ASN A 159 -8.91 10.81 4.21
C ASN A 159 -9.77 10.96 5.47
N SER A 160 -11.09 10.68 5.38
CA SER A 160 -12.02 10.81 6.51
C SER A 160 -11.65 9.87 7.69
N SER A 161 -11.02 8.74 7.41
CA SER A 161 -10.58 7.76 8.41
C SER A 161 -9.22 8.08 9.04
N LEU A 162 -8.50 9.09 8.53
CA LEU A 162 -7.19 9.49 9.06
C LEU A 162 -7.32 10.47 10.21
N SER A 163 -6.29 10.51 11.05
CA SER A 163 -6.15 11.55 12.07
C SER A 163 -6.17 12.95 11.45
N LYS A 164 -6.79 13.88 12.15
CA LYS A 164 -6.82 15.30 11.76
C LYS A 164 -5.76 16.13 12.50
N ALA A 165 -4.81 15.49 13.17
CA ALA A 165 -3.67 16.16 13.76
C ALA A 165 -2.87 16.91 12.67
N PRO A 166 -2.42 18.17 12.92
CA PRO A 166 -1.82 19.00 11.86
C PRO A 166 -0.60 18.41 11.20
N ASP A 167 0.23 17.69 11.95
CA ASP A 167 1.42 16.99 11.47
C ASP A 167 1.07 15.80 10.55
N ILE A 168 0.00 15.07 10.87
CA ILE A 168 -0.48 13.97 10.03
C ILE A 168 -1.06 14.51 8.73
N VAL A 169 -1.91 15.52 8.80
CA VAL A 169 -2.48 16.18 7.61
C VAL A 169 -1.37 16.78 6.72
N ALA A 170 -0.34 17.40 7.33
CA ALA A 170 0.78 17.95 6.59
C ALA A 170 1.68 16.89 5.93
N SER A 171 1.70 15.67 6.48
CA SER A 171 2.49 14.56 5.94
C SER A 171 1.80 13.80 4.81
N GLU A 172 0.47 13.97 4.65
CA GLU A 172 -0.31 13.27 3.62
C GLU A 172 0.13 13.70 2.22
N PRO A 173 0.59 12.76 1.37
CA PRO A 173 0.99 13.10 0.02
C PRO A 173 -0.21 13.29 -0.92
N PHE A 174 -0.02 14.02 -2.00
CA PHE A 174 -0.89 13.94 -3.16
C PHE A 174 -0.56 12.68 -3.96
N HIS A 175 -1.58 11.95 -4.42
CA HIS A 175 -1.42 10.67 -5.12
C HIS A 175 -1.60 10.84 -6.62
N ARG A 176 -0.54 10.53 -7.39
CA ARG A 176 -0.52 10.65 -8.85
C ARG A 176 -0.13 9.33 -9.49
N GLN A 177 -0.86 8.93 -10.51
CA GLN A 177 -0.47 7.83 -11.39
C GLN A 177 0.06 8.36 -12.71
N VAL A 178 1.11 7.70 -13.21
CA VAL A 178 1.81 8.02 -14.45
C VAL A 178 1.75 6.81 -15.36
N PHE A 179 1.35 6.99 -16.60
CA PHE A 179 1.23 5.93 -17.59
C PHE A 179 2.35 6.07 -18.61
N ILE A 180 3.21 5.06 -18.70
CA ILE A 180 4.36 5.00 -19.60
C ILE A 180 4.11 3.93 -20.64
N GLY A 181 4.30 4.25 -21.91
CA GLY A 181 4.15 3.31 -23.01
C GLY A 181 5.41 2.49 -23.25
N ARG A 182 5.23 1.33 -23.88
CA ARG A 182 6.29 0.48 -24.42
C ARG A 182 6.51 0.82 -25.89
N THR A 183 7.74 0.93 -26.32
CA THR A 183 8.08 1.15 -27.73
C THR A 183 8.18 -0.20 -28.49
N PRO A 184 7.96 -0.23 -29.82
CA PRO A 184 7.95 -1.47 -30.60
C PRO A 184 9.30 -2.21 -30.63
N ASP A 185 10.41 -1.51 -30.38
CA ASP A 185 11.75 -2.09 -30.32
C ASP A 185 12.00 -2.91 -29.04
N ILE A 186 11.26 -2.63 -27.98
CA ILE A 186 11.33 -3.39 -26.74
C ILE A 186 10.38 -4.59 -26.87
N THR A 187 10.90 -5.74 -27.25
CA THR A 187 10.08 -6.94 -27.49
C THR A 187 9.98 -7.87 -26.30
N ASP A 188 10.94 -7.82 -25.39
CA ASP A 188 10.98 -8.63 -24.17
C ASP A 188 10.33 -7.92 -22.97
N ASP A 189 9.54 -8.66 -22.21
CA ASP A 189 8.83 -8.12 -21.04
C ASP A 189 9.77 -7.80 -19.87
N GLU A 190 10.85 -8.57 -19.69
CA GLU A 190 11.85 -8.31 -18.66
C GLU A 190 12.68 -7.06 -19.02
N GLU A 191 13.00 -6.88 -20.29
CA GLU A 191 13.64 -5.66 -20.78
C GLU A 191 12.77 -4.45 -20.48
N TYR A 192 11.46 -4.54 -20.75
CA TYR A 192 10.55 -3.43 -20.46
C TYR A 192 10.48 -3.10 -18.97
N GLU A 193 10.40 -4.10 -18.10
CA GLU A 193 10.46 -3.90 -16.64
C GLU A 193 11.78 -3.25 -16.20
N ALA A 194 12.90 -3.67 -16.80
CA ALA A 194 14.21 -3.06 -16.52
C ALA A 194 14.27 -1.58 -16.97
N ARG A 195 13.69 -1.25 -18.14
CA ARG A 195 13.59 0.13 -18.62
C ARG A 195 12.71 1.00 -17.71
N LEU A 196 11.58 0.48 -17.25
CA LEU A 196 10.73 1.19 -16.28
C LEU A 196 11.46 1.39 -14.93
N TYR A 197 12.25 0.40 -14.49
CA TYR A 197 13.07 0.56 -13.29
C TYR A 197 14.13 1.65 -13.47
N LEU A 198 14.84 1.65 -14.61
CA LEU A 198 15.85 2.67 -14.93
C LEU A 198 15.21 4.05 -14.97
N LEU A 199 14.09 4.21 -15.70
CA LEU A 199 13.34 5.45 -15.76
C LEU A 199 12.99 5.97 -14.35
N ARG A 200 12.50 5.11 -13.47
CA ARG A 200 12.20 5.45 -12.07
C ARG A 200 13.44 6.02 -11.36
N LYS A 201 14.61 5.40 -11.56
CA LYS A 201 15.87 5.85 -10.95
C LYS A 201 16.33 7.18 -11.49
N VAL A 202 16.22 7.38 -12.81
CA VAL A 202 16.55 8.65 -13.47
C VAL A 202 15.67 9.78 -12.94
N ILE A 203 14.34 9.59 -12.92
CA ILE A 203 13.39 10.59 -12.39
C ILE A 203 13.73 10.92 -10.94
N SER A 204 13.89 9.89 -10.09
CA SER A 204 14.17 10.11 -8.66
C SER A 204 15.51 10.84 -8.45
N GLY A 205 16.53 10.51 -9.23
CA GLY A 205 17.83 11.19 -9.18
C GLY A 205 17.75 12.66 -9.61
N ARG A 206 16.99 12.95 -10.67
CA ARG A 206 16.76 14.32 -11.12
C ARG A 206 16.00 15.15 -10.10
N ILE A 207 14.88 14.64 -9.60
CA ILE A 207 14.09 15.33 -8.56
C ILE A 207 14.99 15.68 -7.36
N TYR A 208 15.83 14.75 -6.91
CA TYR A 208 16.72 14.98 -5.81
C TYR A 208 17.78 16.03 -6.12
N ALA A 209 18.43 15.95 -7.29
CA ALA A 209 19.48 16.87 -7.72
C ALA A 209 18.96 18.30 -7.96
N GLU A 210 17.78 18.44 -8.58
CA GLU A 210 17.19 19.75 -8.90
C GLU A 210 16.60 20.47 -7.66
N ASN A 211 16.49 19.76 -6.51
CA ASN A 211 16.01 20.32 -5.26
C ASN A 211 17.08 20.38 -4.16
N ASP A 212 18.31 20.71 -4.50
CA ASP A 212 19.45 20.85 -3.58
C ASP A 212 19.70 19.60 -2.74
N ASN A 213 19.42 18.43 -3.27
CA ASN A 213 19.50 17.15 -2.59
C ASN A 213 18.59 17.05 -1.34
N LYS A 214 17.46 17.75 -1.35
CA LYS A 214 16.46 17.71 -0.28
C LYS A 214 15.29 16.76 -0.63
N ASP A 215 14.71 16.19 0.38
CA ASP A 215 13.44 15.45 0.25
C ASP A 215 12.28 16.47 0.18
N ILE A 216 11.66 16.55 -0.99
CA ILE A 216 10.51 17.44 -1.25
C ILE A 216 9.18 16.72 -1.18
N GLY A 217 9.14 15.48 -0.65
CA GLY A 217 7.93 14.68 -0.58
C GLY A 217 7.56 13.96 -1.88
N ALA A 218 8.43 14.00 -2.90
CA ALA A 218 8.23 13.25 -4.14
C ALA A 218 8.84 11.85 -4.02
N TYR A 219 8.02 10.82 -4.22
CA TYR A 219 8.47 9.43 -4.09
C TYR A 219 7.71 8.49 -5.02
N CYS A 220 8.44 7.72 -5.82
CA CYS A 220 7.85 6.66 -6.64
C CYS A 220 7.58 5.41 -5.81
N VAL A 221 6.31 5.14 -5.54
CA VAL A 221 5.84 3.97 -4.79
C VAL A 221 6.10 2.69 -5.58
N SER A 222 5.70 2.69 -6.86
CA SER A 222 5.95 1.62 -7.82
C SER A 222 5.91 2.17 -9.24
N LEU A 223 6.64 1.56 -10.17
CA LEU A 223 6.52 1.75 -11.62
C LEU A 223 6.79 0.41 -12.27
N SER A 224 5.76 -0.18 -12.89
CA SER A 224 5.82 -1.52 -13.45
C SER A 224 4.71 -1.73 -14.48
N ALA A 225 4.92 -2.61 -15.45
CA ALA A 225 3.90 -3.08 -16.38
C ALA A 225 3.09 -4.29 -15.80
N ARG A 226 3.50 -4.81 -14.65
CA ARG A 226 2.92 -6.02 -14.04
C ARG A 226 2.19 -5.77 -12.75
N THR A 227 2.73 -4.90 -11.88
CA THR A 227 2.24 -4.71 -10.52
C THR A 227 2.08 -3.24 -10.14
N LEU A 228 1.21 -3.01 -9.16
CA LEU A 228 0.92 -1.70 -8.61
C LEU A 228 0.86 -1.81 -7.08
N VAL A 229 1.39 -0.81 -6.39
CA VAL A 229 1.40 -0.76 -4.92
C VAL A 229 0.57 0.41 -4.44
N TYR A 230 -0.34 0.14 -3.51
CA TYR A 230 -1.03 1.12 -2.69
C TYR A 230 -0.60 0.95 -1.24
N LYS A 231 -0.07 1.99 -0.62
CA LYS A 231 0.47 1.93 0.74
C LYS A 231 0.45 3.31 1.41
N GLY A 232 0.66 3.33 2.71
CA GLY A 232 0.76 4.58 3.46
C GLY A 232 0.88 4.36 4.96
N MET A 233 0.87 5.45 5.72
CA MET A 233 0.84 5.42 7.18
C MET A 233 -0.56 5.06 7.70
N PHE A 234 -0.97 3.82 7.42
CA PHE A 234 -2.31 3.33 7.69
C PHE A 234 -2.35 2.30 8.81
N LEU A 235 -3.48 2.24 9.47
CA LEU A 235 -4.01 1.04 10.10
C LEU A 235 -4.59 0.13 9.00
N ALA A 236 -4.69 -1.17 9.26
CA ALA A 236 -5.14 -2.15 8.27
C ALA A 236 -6.42 -1.76 7.53
N TYR A 237 -7.47 -1.40 8.28
CA TYR A 237 -8.79 -1.06 7.72
C TYR A 237 -8.79 0.25 6.91
N GLN A 238 -7.82 1.13 7.14
CA GLN A 238 -7.76 2.42 6.46
C GLN A 238 -7.34 2.28 4.99
N VAL A 239 -6.59 1.26 4.61
CA VAL A 239 -6.12 1.08 3.24
C VAL A 239 -7.29 1.01 2.24
N GLY A 240 -8.27 0.14 2.51
CA GLY A 240 -9.45 0.00 1.67
C GLY A 240 -10.41 1.20 1.74
N ALA A 241 -10.48 1.88 2.91
CA ALA A 241 -11.30 3.07 3.07
C ALA A 241 -10.72 4.29 2.37
N TYR A 242 -9.39 4.43 2.39
CA TYR A 242 -8.67 5.57 1.84
C TYR A 242 -8.59 5.54 0.30
N TYR A 243 -8.15 4.43 -0.30
CA TYR A 243 -8.01 4.30 -1.75
C TYR A 243 -9.31 3.85 -2.40
N LYS A 244 -10.05 4.80 -3.01
CA LYS A 244 -11.35 4.51 -3.66
C LYS A 244 -11.24 3.48 -4.78
N ASP A 245 -10.10 3.43 -5.47
CA ASP A 245 -9.80 2.45 -6.53
C ASP A 245 -10.02 1.01 -6.04
N LEU A 246 -9.61 0.71 -4.80
CA LEU A 246 -9.71 -0.65 -4.23
C LEU A 246 -11.16 -1.10 -3.96
N SER A 247 -12.11 -0.17 -3.96
CA SER A 247 -13.54 -0.45 -3.79
C SER A 247 -14.28 -0.59 -5.13
N ASP A 248 -13.64 -0.23 -6.26
CA ASP A 248 -14.25 -0.30 -7.58
C ASP A 248 -14.32 -1.75 -8.09
N PRO A 249 -15.51 -2.26 -8.48
CA PRO A 249 -15.66 -3.64 -8.96
C PRO A 249 -14.89 -3.95 -10.25
N ARG A 250 -14.47 -2.93 -11.01
CA ARG A 250 -13.63 -3.06 -12.21
C ARG A 250 -12.16 -3.30 -11.87
N PHE A 251 -11.77 -2.97 -10.62
CA PHE A 251 -10.42 -3.18 -10.11
C PHE A 251 -10.22 -4.66 -9.77
N GLU A 252 -9.71 -5.42 -10.74
CA GLU A 252 -9.59 -6.87 -10.69
C GLU A 252 -8.12 -7.29 -10.68
N THR A 253 -7.80 -8.29 -9.87
CA THR A 253 -6.46 -8.90 -9.79
C THR A 253 -6.56 -10.42 -9.62
N ALA A 254 -5.54 -11.15 -10.05
CA ALA A 254 -5.39 -12.57 -9.74
C ALA A 254 -4.41 -12.81 -8.57
N LEU A 255 -3.71 -11.76 -8.12
CA LEU A 255 -2.79 -11.81 -6.99
C LEU A 255 -2.90 -10.52 -6.19
N ILE A 256 -3.03 -10.65 -4.88
CA ILE A 256 -2.84 -9.57 -3.91
C ILE A 256 -1.89 -10.02 -2.81
N LEU A 257 -0.88 -9.19 -2.54
CA LEU A 257 0.00 -9.32 -1.38
C LEU A 257 -0.30 -8.15 -0.46
N VAL A 258 -0.48 -8.42 0.81
CA VAL A 258 -0.79 -7.42 1.84
C VAL A 258 0.31 -7.37 2.88
N HIS A 259 0.54 -6.20 3.43
CA HIS A 259 1.50 -6.00 4.50
C HIS A 259 0.93 -5.05 5.55
N GLN A 260 0.99 -5.48 6.81
CA GLN A 260 0.64 -4.70 7.99
C GLN A 260 1.87 -4.56 8.87
N ARG A 261 2.29 -3.35 9.12
CA ARG A 261 3.44 -2.95 9.94
C ARG A 261 4.63 -2.46 9.14
N PHE A 262 5.28 -1.42 9.66
CA PHE A 262 6.51 -0.88 9.11
C PHE A 262 7.74 -1.41 9.88
N SER A 263 7.96 -0.92 11.09
CA SER A 263 9.12 -1.29 11.90
C SER A 263 8.90 -0.88 13.36
N THR A 264 9.53 -1.62 14.28
CA THR A 264 9.54 -1.27 15.71
C THR A 264 10.58 -0.21 16.05
N ASN A 265 11.59 0.01 15.22
CA ASN A 265 12.82 0.72 15.55
C ASN A 265 13.03 2.02 14.77
N THR A 266 12.20 2.34 13.77
CA THR A 266 12.29 3.54 12.95
C THR A 266 10.99 4.30 12.94
N PHE A 267 11.06 5.62 12.82
CA PHE A 267 9.85 6.44 12.70
C PHE A 267 9.12 6.10 11.39
N PRO A 268 7.81 5.83 11.45
CA PRO A 268 7.03 5.53 10.27
C PRO A 268 6.93 6.75 9.36
N SER A 269 6.86 6.49 8.06
CA SER A 269 6.58 7.51 7.05
C SER A 269 5.86 6.88 5.87
N TRP A 270 5.16 7.69 5.08
CA TRP A 270 4.42 7.24 3.90
C TRP A 270 5.30 6.42 2.94
N LYS A 271 6.51 6.90 2.66
CA LYS A 271 7.43 6.24 1.72
C LYS A 271 8.00 4.92 2.23
N LEU A 272 8.13 4.78 3.54
CA LEU A 272 8.72 3.59 4.16
C LEU A 272 7.71 2.50 4.46
N ALA A 273 6.39 2.77 4.39
CA ALA A 273 5.38 1.74 4.54
C ALA A 273 5.55 0.63 3.48
N HIS A 274 5.25 -0.60 3.86
CA HIS A 274 5.28 -1.76 2.97
C HIS A 274 3.89 -2.04 2.34
N PRO A 275 3.84 -2.85 1.25
CA PRO A 275 4.95 -3.49 0.56
C PRO A 275 5.72 -2.52 -0.35
N TYR A 276 6.92 -2.90 -0.73
CA TYR A 276 7.62 -2.33 -1.87
C TYR A 276 7.35 -3.17 -3.12
N ARG A 277 7.73 -2.66 -4.30
CA ARG A 277 7.51 -3.36 -5.57
C ARG A 277 8.07 -4.79 -5.58
N MET A 278 9.21 -5.03 -4.94
CA MET A 278 9.92 -6.32 -4.95
C MET A 278 10.13 -6.92 -3.56
N VAL A 279 9.79 -6.20 -2.50
CA VAL A 279 10.09 -6.61 -1.12
C VAL A 279 8.89 -6.39 -0.21
N ALA A 280 8.57 -7.41 0.57
CA ALA A 280 7.64 -7.33 1.70
C ALA A 280 8.17 -8.24 2.81
N HIS A 281 8.44 -7.69 3.98
CA HIS A 281 8.95 -8.46 5.12
C HIS A 281 8.58 -7.81 6.44
N ASN A 282 8.56 -8.62 7.49
CA ASN A 282 8.42 -8.21 8.89
C ASN A 282 9.69 -8.51 9.70
N GLY A 283 10.83 -8.67 9.04
CA GLY A 283 12.09 -8.91 9.71
C GLY A 283 12.51 -7.71 10.56
N GLU A 284 13.09 -7.95 11.70
CA GLU A 284 13.80 -6.95 12.48
C GLU A 284 15.22 -6.84 11.95
N ILE A 285 15.44 -5.89 11.04
CA ILE A 285 16.70 -5.74 10.32
C ILE A 285 17.65 -4.83 11.10
N ASN A 286 17.13 -3.86 11.83
CA ASN A 286 17.91 -2.90 12.63
C ASN A 286 18.15 -3.42 14.04
N THR A 287 18.91 -4.51 14.17
CA THR A 287 19.31 -5.05 15.48
C THR A 287 20.77 -4.70 15.78
N CYS A 288 21.17 -4.75 17.05
CA CYS A 288 22.57 -4.51 17.45
C CYS A 288 23.56 -5.48 16.78
N LEU A 289 23.11 -6.67 16.38
CA LEU A 289 23.94 -7.65 15.69
C LEU A 289 24.21 -7.25 14.23
N LEU A 290 23.30 -6.53 13.60
CA LEU A 290 23.46 -6.05 12.22
C LEU A 290 24.38 -4.83 12.11
N TYR A 291 24.55 -4.06 13.18
CA TYR A 291 25.56 -2.99 13.22
C TYR A 291 27.01 -3.49 13.14
N THR A 292 27.23 -4.77 13.40
CA THR A 292 28.56 -5.40 13.35
C THR A 292 28.75 -6.26 12.13
N SER A 293 27.74 -6.38 11.25
CA SER A 293 27.83 -7.09 9.98
C SER A 293 27.44 -6.14 8.85
N ASP A 294 28.18 -6.18 7.74
CA ASP A 294 27.94 -5.35 6.55
C ASP A 294 26.60 -5.61 5.86
N ALA A 295 25.76 -6.51 6.39
CA ALA A 295 24.48 -6.86 5.83
C ALA A 295 23.41 -5.73 5.92
N ALA A 296 23.69 -4.65 6.65
CA ALA A 296 22.81 -3.48 6.73
C ALA A 296 23.07 -2.46 5.62
N ASP A 297 24.18 -2.57 4.91
CA ASP A 297 24.63 -1.63 3.87
C ASP A 297 24.39 -2.15 2.43
N GLU A 298 23.88 -3.36 2.27
CA GLU A 298 23.43 -3.93 1.01
C GLU A 298 21.91 -3.68 0.81
#